data_44d246adbb06588d26656547f62964f3
#
_entry.id   44d246adbb06588d26656547f62964f3
#
_cell.length_a   1.000
_cell.length_b   1.000
_cell.length_c   1.000
_cell.angle_alpha   90.00
_cell.angle_beta   90.00
_cell.angle_gamma   90.00
#
_symmetry.space_group_name_H-M   'P 1'
#
loop_
_entity.id
_entity.type
_entity.pdbx_description
1 polymer ?
#
loop_
_entity_poly.entity_id
_entity_poly.type
_entity_poly.pdbx_seq_one_letter_code
_entity_poly.pdbx_strand_id
1 'polypeptide(L)'
;MKHFSIIMTLAMSLGVATTSYADGHGNHASAAPKMLKYTEFNQIGNPADVIDVKEEAPKELQPGDVRVRVLAAPINPSNLLQIAGQYGVDAVLPAKPGSEGVGRVIEVTPEAGYLKVGQLVLIVGGGTWRDEVVAPEAGFLPLPNMGGLPSAVIEQLGMSAVNPITALLMLTSFVDLNEGQWIVQSAANSAVGGYVIQLAKQRGIKTINVVRREGLAEELMAKGADVVLIDGPDLADQIARATGGEPVVLALDAVGGDTYTRLTNSLGYSGTIVAYGMLSGKPASLNTGMTIFKDVRNRGFWLQKWYETASMEDKQAAFGKIIPLIATGVLKADVDSRFAVGDIKAAVTRAAQDGRNGKVLIVPNVE
;
A
#
# COMPACT_ATOMS: atom_id res chain seq x y z
N MET A 1 -10.56 -68.23 -4.26
CA MET A 1 -11.82 -68.81 -4.74
C MET A 1 -12.43 -67.75 -5.61
N LYS A 2 -12.28 -67.88 -6.96
CA LYS A 2 -13.24 -68.43 -7.92
C LYS A 2 -14.59 -67.69 -7.81
N HIS A 3 -15.19 -67.01 -8.84
CA HIS A 3 -15.41 -67.36 -10.26
C HIS A 3 -15.79 -66.10 -11.04
N PHE A 4 -15.31 -65.89 -12.28
CA PHE A 4 -15.88 -66.23 -13.60
C PHE A 4 -17.03 -65.29 -14.04
N SER A 5 -16.75 -64.46 -15.00
CA SER A 5 -17.02 -64.46 -16.47
C SER A 5 -18.45 -64.87 -16.90
N ILE A 6 -19.05 -64.05 -17.78
CA ILE A 6 -19.61 -64.49 -19.08
C ILE A 6 -19.86 -63.25 -19.97
N ILE A 7 -19.38 -63.38 -21.19
CA ILE A 7 -19.52 -62.58 -22.40
C ILE A 7 -20.94 -62.81 -23.00
N MET A 8 -21.52 -61.77 -23.58
CA MET A 8 -22.51 -62.01 -24.68
C MET A 8 -22.39 -60.91 -25.73
N THR A 9 -21.84 -61.30 -26.88
CA THR A 9 -21.77 -60.60 -28.15
C THR A 9 -23.13 -60.68 -28.85
N LEU A 10 -23.63 -59.57 -29.35
CA LEU A 10 -24.67 -59.63 -30.41
C LEU A 10 -24.30 -58.60 -31.50
N ALA A 11 -23.91 -59.11 -32.63
CA ALA A 11 -23.73 -58.37 -33.87
C ALA A 11 -25.08 -58.32 -34.62
N MET A 12 -25.48 -57.13 -35.09
CA MET A 12 -26.38 -56.98 -36.20
C MET A 12 -25.92 -55.87 -37.11
N SER A 13 -25.71 -56.25 -38.32
CA SER A 13 -25.33 -55.44 -39.48
C SER A 13 -26.51 -54.71 -40.10
N LEU A 14 -26.20 -53.69 -40.82
CA LEU A 14 -26.81 -53.11 -42.04
C LEU A 14 -27.26 -51.65 -41.91
N GLY A 15 -26.73 -50.87 -42.81
CA GLY A 15 -27.33 -49.61 -43.26
C GLY A 15 -26.29 -48.52 -43.57
N VAL A 16 -25.57 -48.65 -44.69
CA VAL A 16 -24.77 -47.54 -45.25
C VAL A 16 -25.71 -46.52 -45.83
N ALA A 17 -25.80 -45.35 -45.20
CA ALA A 17 -26.34 -44.16 -45.85
C ALA A 17 -25.20 -43.12 -45.87
N THR A 18 -24.57 -42.94 -47.01
CA THR A 18 -23.59 -41.86 -47.24
C THR A 18 -24.33 -40.55 -47.39
N THR A 19 -24.38 -39.77 -46.34
CA THR A 19 -24.66 -38.34 -46.43
C THR A 19 -23.34 -37.60 -46.39
N SER A 20 -22.97 -37.00 -47.53
CA SER A 20 -21.85 -36.07 -47.62
C SER A 20 -22.15 -34.85 -46.78
N TYR A 21 -21.51 -34.75 -45.62
CA TYR A 21 -21.41 -33.49 -44.91
C TYR A 21 -20.29 -32.67 -45.56
N ALA A 22 -20.69 -31.53 -46.13
CA ALA A 22 -19.75 -30.50 -46.54
C ALA A 22 -18.98 -30.04 -45.30
N ASP A 23 -17.66 -30.22 -45.32
CA ASP A 23 -16.73 -29.63 -44.35
C ASP A 23 -16.82 -28.10 -44.45
N GLY A 24 -17.66 -27.51 -43.60
CA GLY A 24 -17.59 -26.11 -43.29
C GLY A 24 -16.38 -25.88 -42.38
N HIS A 25 -15.21 -25.69 -42.98
CA HIS A 25 -14.09 -25.08 -42.28
C HIS A 25 -14.50 -23.66 -41.87
N GLY A 26 -15.19 -23.54 -40.74
CA GLY A 26 -15.35 -22.31 -40.02
C GLY A 26 -13.96 -21.87 -39.58
N ASN A 27 -13.41 -20.91 -40.29
CA ASN A 27 -12.20 -20.19 -39.93
C ASN A 27 -12.50 -19.45 -38.61
N HIS A 28 -12.39 -20.11 -37.46
CA HIS A 28 -12.31 -19.46 -36.19
C HIS A 28 -10.98 -18.68 -36.17
N ALA A 29 -11.01 -17.47 -36.75
CA ALA A 29 -9.97 -16.50 -36.51
C ALA A 29 -9.89 -16.34 -35.00
N SER A 30 -8.90 -16.97 -34.36
CA SER A 30 -8.55 -16.76 -32.96
C SER A 30 -8.34 -15.25 -32.83
N ALA A 31 -9.21 -14.60 -32.05
CA ALA A 31 -9.02 -13.19 -31.76
C ALA A 31 -7.62 -13.04 -31.18
N ALA A 32 -6.86 -12.07 -31.70
CA ALA A 32 -5.52 -11.79 -31.17
C ALA A 32 -5.60 -11.61 -29.66
N PRO A 33 -4.67 -12.17 -28.88
CA PRO A 33 -4.70 -12.06 -27.41
C PRO A 33 -4.72 -10.59 -27.01
N LYS A 34 -5.58 -10.24 -26.07
CA LYS A 34 -5.65 -8.88 -25.51
C LYS A 34 -4.29 -8.52 -24.92
N MET A 35 -3.67 -7.47 -25.46
CA MET A 35 -2.41 -6.96 -24.89
C MET A 35 -2.65 -6.36 -23.50
N LEU A 36 -1.74 -6.62 -22.57
CA LEU A 36 -1.77 -6.15 -21.19
C LEU A 36 -0.84 -4.95 -21.04
N LYS A 37 -1.33 -3.91 -20.37
CA LYS A 37 -0.56 -2.70 -20.10
C LYS A 37 0.23 -2.84 -18.81
N TYR A 38 1.44 -2.32 -18.81
CA TYR A 38 2.26 -2.13 -17.63
C TYR A 38 3.07 -0.84 -17.76
N THR A 39 3.60 -0.37 -16.64
CA THR A 39 4.45 0.82 -16.61
C THR A 39 5.90 0.45 -16.36
N GLU A 40 6.81 1.20 -16.96
CA GLU A 40 8.25 0.99 -16.86
C GLU A 40 8.98 2.31 -16.97
N PHE A 41 10.11 2.44 -16.28
CA PHE A 41 11.08 3.51 -16.52
C PHE A 41 12.49 2.90 -16.68
N ASN A 42 13.26 3.47 -17.59
CA ASN A 42 14.58 2.99 -17.98
C ASN A 42 15.71 3.99 -17.66
N GLN A 43 15.36 5.12 -17.08
CA GLN A 43 16.29 6.14 -16.59
C GLN A 43 15.69 6.87 -15.39
N ILE A 44 16.55 7.40 -14.55
CA ILE A 44 16.17 8.24 -13.40
C ILE A 44 15.82 9.65 -13.91
N GLY A 45 14.79 10.26 -13.32
CA GLY A 45 14.37 11.61 -13.68
C GLY A 45 13.01 12.01 -13.09
N ASN A 46 12.45 13.11 -13.58
CA ASN A 46 11.10 13.49 -13.19
C ASN A 46 10.10 12.37 -13.58
N PRO A 47 9.32 11.85 -12.63
CA PRO A 47 8.43 10.71 -12.87
C PRO A 47 7.54 10.85 -14.11
N ALA A 48 6.96 12.02 -14.37
CA ALA A 48 6.08 12.25 -15.51
C ALA A 48 6.81 12.19 -16.87
N ASP A 49 8.13 12.47 -16.88
CA ASP A 49 8.92 12.51 -18.10
C ASP A 49 9.49 11.14 -18.45
N VAL A 50 9.89 10.35 -17.44
CA VAL A 50 10.65 9.11 -17.65
C VAL A 50 9.83 7.84 -17.58
N ILE A 51 8.59 7.89 -17.07
CA ILE A 51 7.71 6.71 -16.99
C ILE A 51 6.97 6.53 -18.32
N ASP A 52 6.96 5.29 -18.81
CA ASP A 52 6.25 4.91 -20.02
C ASP A 52 5.23 3.81 -19.77
N VAL A 53 4.18 3.80 -20.59
CA VAL A 53 3.27 2.66 -20.73
C VAL A 53 3.84 1.74 -21.79
N LYS A 54 3.90 0.46 -21.46
CA LYS A 54 4.28 -0.62 -22.35
C LYS A 54 3.13 -1.62 -22.47
N GLU A 55 3.14 -2.41 -23.52
CA GLU A 55 2.19 -3.50 -23.72
C GLU A 55 2.94 -4.82 -23.89
N GLU A 56 2.41 -5.87 -23.29
CA GLU A 56 2.94 -7.24 -23.44
C GLU A 56 1.79 -8.22 -23.66
N ALA A 57 2.04 -9.30 -24.38
CA ALA A 57 1.11 -10.42 -24.45
C ALA A 57 1.00 -11.08 -23.05
N PRO A 58 -0.14 -11.71 -22.69
CA PRO A 58 -0.25 -12.48 -21.47
C PRO A 58 0.89 -13.49 -21.36
N LYS A 59 1.63 -13.50 -20.24
CA LYS A 59 2.74 -14.43 -20.02
C LYS A 59 2.20 -15.82 -19.74
N GLU A 60 2.88 -16.85 -20.24
CA GLU A 60 2.62 -18.22 -19.80
C GLU A 60 3.06 -18.38 -18.34
N LEU A 61 2.26 -19.14 -17.56
CA LEU A 61 2.58 -19.45 -16.16
C LEU A 61 3.64 -20.55 -16.11
N GLN A 62 4.64 -20.35 -15.26
CA GLN A 62 5.58 -21.40 -14.88
C GLN A 62 5.00 -22.20 -13.70
N PRO A 63 5.46 -23.44 -13.44
CA PRO A 63 5.02 -24.22 -12.27
C PRO A 63 5.17 -23.43 -10.97
N GLY A 64 4.09 -23.34 -10.19
CA GLY A 64 4.01 -22.55 -8.95
C GLY A 64 3.60 -21.08 -9.15
N ASP A 65 3.45 -20.61 -10.40
CA ASP A 65 2.99 -19.25 -10.67
C ASP A 65 1.47 -19.11 -10.50
N VAL A 66 1.12 -17.88 -10.16
CA VAL A 66 -0.26 -17.40 -10.06
C VAL A 66 -0.40 -16.12 -10.88
N ARG A 67 -1.48 -16.02 -11.65
CA ARG A 67 -1.87 -14.80 -12.36
C ARG A 67 -2.91 -14.04 -11.56
N VAL A 68 -2.61 -12.78 -11.28
CA VAL A 68 -3.47 -11.88 -10.50
C VAL A 68 -3.80 -10.66 -11.36
N ARG A 69 -5.09 -10.41 -11.56
CA ARG A 69 -5.58 -9.15 -12.12
C ARG A 69 -5.53 -8.08 -11.08
N VAL A 70 -4.81 -6.98 -11.35
CA VAL A 70 -4.73 -5.84 -10.45
C VAL A 70 -6.07 -5.10 -10.43
N LEU A 71 -6.57 -4.81 -9.24
CA LEU A 71 -7.82 -4.07 -9.05
C LEU A 71 -7.55 -2.63 -8.62
N ALA A 72 -6.58 -2.41 -7.73
CA ALA A 72 -6.14 -1.08 -7.34
C ALA A 72 -4.70 -1.12 -6.81
N ALA A 73 -3.93 -0.09 -7.13
CA ALA A 73 -2.58 0.13 -6.64
C ALA A 73 -2.35 1.64 -6.40
N PRO A 74 -1.91 2.06 -5.20
CA PRO A 74 -1.70 3.47 -4.91
C PRO A 74 -0.37 3.98 -5.45
N ILE A 75 -0.29 5.30 -5.62
CA ILE A 75 0.97 6.02 -5.79
C ILE A 75 1.40 6.55 -4.43
N ASN A 76 2.54 6.08 -3.94
CA ASN A 76 3.17 6.56 -2.71
C ASN A 76 4.28 7.57 -3.03
N PRO A 77 4.59 8.54 -2.14
CA PRO A 77 5.73 9.45 -2.32
C PRO A 77 7.04 8.70 -2.56
N SER A 78 7.25 7.55 -1.89
CA SER A 78 8.43 6.69 -2.09
C SER A 78 8.56 6.17 -3.53
N ASN A 79 7.45 5.91 -4.23
CA ASN A 79 7.51 5.51 -5.64
C ASN A 79 8.01 6.65 -6.52
N LEU A 80 7.55 7.88 -6.29
CA LEU A 80 8.00 9.07 -7.02
C LEU A 80 9.49 9.34 -6.75
N LEU A 81 9.91 9.26 -5.48
CA LEU A 81 11.31 9.41 -5.08
C LEU A 81 12.20 8.34 -5.70
N GLN A 82 11.75 7.09 -5.81
CA GLN A 82 12.50 6.02 -6.46
C GLN A 82 12.71 6.28 -7.95
N ILE A 83 11.67 6.72 -8.66
CA ILE A 83 11.76 7.11 -10.08
C ILE A 83 12.68 8.32 -10.25
N ALA A 84 12.66 9.27 -9.29
CA ALA A 84 13.50 10.45 -9.29
C ALA A 84 14.96 10.20 -8.84
N GLY A 85 15.32 8.97 -8.41
CA GLY A 85 16.65 8.66 -7.88
C GLY A 85 16.95 9.32 -6.52
N GLN A 86 15.91 9.62 -5.74
CA GLN A 86 15.99 10.31 -4.44
C GLN A 86 15.54 9.41 -3.27
N TYR A 87 15.34 8.13 -3.53
CA TYR A 87 14.96 7.16 -2.50
C TYR A 87 16.21 6.44 -1.96
N GLY A 88 16.12 5.88 -0.75
CA GLY A 88 17.24 5.24 -0.05
C GLY A 88 17.82 3.99 -0.73
N VAL A 89 17.23 3.53 -1.83
CA VAL A 89 17.71 2.42 -2.66
C VAL A 89 17.52 2.79 -4.13
N ASP A 90 18.57 2.61 -4.91
CA ASP A 90 18.52 2.82 -6.35
C ASP A 90 17.65 1.78 -7.04
N ALA A 91 16.90 2.21 -8.04
CA ALA A 91 16.14 1.31 -8.88
C ALA A 91 17.08 0.54 -9.83
N VAL A 92 16.87 -0.76 -9.96
CA VAL A 92 17.53 -1.58 -10.99
C VAL A 92 16.75 -1.39 -12.29
N LEU A 93 17.40 -0.74 -13.26
CA LEU A 93 16.77 -0.38 -14.54
C LEU A 93 16.90 -1.49 -15.60
N PRO A 94 15.89 -1.70 -16.46
CA PRO A 94 14.58 -1.07 -16.45
C PRO A 94 13.73 -1.52 -15.27
N ALA A 95 12.98 -0.59 -14.65
CA ALA A 95 12.23 -0.85 -13.43
C ALA A 95 10.72 -0.68 -13.62
N LYS A 96 9.95 -1.57 -12.99
CA LYS A 96 8.48 -1.54 -12.98
C LYS A 96 8.00 -1.00 -11.64
N PRO A 97 7.40 0.19 -11.60
CA PRO A 97 7.04 0.85 -10.37
C PRO A 97 5.76 0.30 -9.74
N GLY A 98 5.49 0.81 -8.50
CA GLY A 98 4.39 0.39 -7.67
C GLY A 98 4.84 -0.59 -6.59
N SER A 99 4.55 -0.29 -5.31
CA SER A 99 5.06 -1.04 -4.15
C SER A 99 4.01 -1.91 -3.47
N GLU A 100 2.75 -1.65 -3.68
CA GLU A 100 1.62 -2.36 -3.08
C GLU A 100 0.40 -2.33 -4.00
N GLY A 101 -0.53 -3.23 -3.77
CA GLY A 101 -1.80 -3.27 -4.49
C GLY A 101 -2.68 -4.42 -4.03
N VAL A 102 -3.90 -4.45 -4.54
CA VAL A 102 -4.84 -5.54 -4.36
C VAL A 102 -5.21 -6.10 -5.73
N GLY A 103 -5.39 -7.41 -5.80
CA GLY A 103 -5.79 -8.06 -7.03
C GLY A 103 -6.68 -9.27 -6.80
N ARG A 104 -7.20 -9.81 -7.88
CA ARG A 104 -7.98 -11.04 -7.91
C ARG A 104 -7.21 -12.11 -8.66
N VAL A 105 -7.06 -13.26 -8.05
CA VAL A 105 -6.50 -14.45 -8.70
C VAL A 105 -7.40 -14.83 -9.88
N ILE A 106 -6.84 -14.93 -11.07
CA ILE A 106 -7.58 -15.31 -12.28
C ILE A 106 -7.08 -16.62 -12.89
N GLU A 107 -5.87 -17.04 -12.54
CA GLU A 107 -5.30 -18.31 -12.99
C GLU A 107 -4.27 -18.81 -11.97
N VAL A 108 -4.22 -20.12 -11.74
CA VAL A 108 -3.26 -20.79 -10.87
C VAL A 108 -2.72 -22.05 -11.57
N THR A 109 -1.46 -22.36 -11.38
CA THR A 109 -0.92 -23.65 -11.82
C THR A 109 -1.24 -24.75 -10.81
N PRO A 110 -1.19 -26.05 -11.20
CA PRO A 110 -1.44 -27.16 -10.28
C PRO A 110 -0.49 -27.18 -9.08
N GLU A 111 0.70 -26.63 -9.22
CA GLU A 111 1.74 -26.56 -8.18
C GLU A 111 1.53 -25.42 -7.18
N ALA A 112 0.66 -24.47 -7.49
CA ALA A 112 0.24 -23.43 -6.54
C ALA A 112 -0.65 -24.08 -5.45
N GLY A 113 -0.21 -24.01 -4.20
CA GLY A 113 -0.74 -24.89 -3.12
C GLY A 113 -1.93 -24.31 -2.35
N TYR A 114 -2.06 -23.00 -2.19
CA TYR A 114 -3.05 -22.40 -1.28
C TYR A 114 -3.95 -21.32 -1.91
N LEU A 115 -3.54 -20.67 -2.98
CA LEU A 115 -4.37 -19.65 -3.64
C LEU A 115 -5.40 -20.31 -4.60
N LYS A 116 -6.56 -19.67 -4.73
CA LYS A 116 -7.66 -20.14 -5.58
C LYS A 116 -8.14 -19.05 -6.51
N VAL A 117 -8.55 -19.44 -7.72
CA VAL A 117 -9.20 -18.51 -8.67
C VAL A 117 -10.39 -17.84 -8.02
N GLY A 118 -10.51 -16.52 -8.22
CA GLY A 118 -11.52 -15.67 -7.61
C GLY A 118 -11.12 -15.05 -6.27
N GLN A 119 -10.09 -15.56 -5.58
CA GLN A 119 -9.62 -15.03 -4.30
C GLN A 119 -9.00 -13.65 -4.45
N LEU A 120 -9.26 -12.76 -3.48
CA LEU A 120 -8.58 -11.49 -3.34
C LEU A 120 -7.23 -11.71 -2.66
N VAL A 121 -6.22 -11.00 -3.14
CA VAL A 121 -4.85 -11.05 -2.60
C VAL A 121 -4.26 -9.65 -2.53
N LEU A 122 -3.39 -9.41 -1.56
CA LEU A 122 -2.48 -8.26 -1.60
C LEU A 122 -1.26 -8.63 -2.43
N ILE A 123 -0.83 -7.68 -3.27
CA ILE A 123 0.38 -7.80 -4.08
C ILE A 123 1.49 -7.08 -3.33
N VAL A 124 2.44 -7.83 -2.79
CA VAL A 124 3.52 -7.29 -1.94
C VAL A 124 4.90 -7.35 -2.60
N GLY A 125 4.98 -7.93 -3.79
CA GLY A 125 6.22 -8.08 -4.56
C GLY A 125 6.61 -6.86 -5.42
N GLY A 126 5.82 -5.79 -5.42
CA GLY A 126 6.05 -4.60 -6.25
C GLY A 126 5.60 -4.74 -7.71
N GLY A 127 5.91 -3.72 -8.53
CA GLY A 127 5.55 -3.68 -9.94
C GLY A 127 4.04 -3.65 -10.20
N THR A 128 3.28 -2.97 -9.36
CA THR A 128 1.81 -3.07 -9.29
C THR A 128 1.06 -2.13 -10.23
N TRP A 129 1.74 -1.19 -10.90
CA TRP A 129 1.07 -0.28 -11.84
C TRP A 129 0.93 -0.91 -13.23
N ARG A 130 0.06 -1.93 -13.30
CA ARG A 130 -0.17 -2.78 -14.49
C ARG A 130 -1.51 -3.49 -14.44
N ASP A 131 -1.93 -4.08 -15.54
CA ASP A 131 -3.19 -4.83 -15.65
C ASP A 131 -3.14 -6.15 -14.85
N GLU A 132 -2.05 -6.91 -14.98
CA GLU A 132 -1.89 -8.23 -14.36
C GLU A 132 -0.47 -8.43 -13.83
N VAL A 133 -0.36 -9.16 -12.72
CA VAL A 133 0.91 -9.63 -12.15
C VAL A 133 0.95 -11.15 -12.26
N VAL A 134 2.05 -11.68 -12.79
CA VAL A 134 2.37 -13.11 -12.75
C VAL A 134 3.61 -13.28 -11.88
N ALA A 135 3.52 -14.07 -10.84
CA ALA A 135 4.60 -14.35 -9.91
C ALA A 135 4.35 -15.68 -9.20
N PRO A 136 5.39 -16.27 -8.57
CA PRO A 136 5.20 -17.37 -7.64
C PRO A 136 4.19 -17.02 -6.54
N GLU A 137 3.42 -18.01 -6.10
CA GLU A 137 2.34 -17.87 -5.12
C GLU A 137 2.75 -17.10 -3.85
N ALA A 138 4.00 -17.26 -3.41
CA ALA A 138 4.57 -16.55 -2.25
C ALA A 138 4.67 -15.01 -2.43
N GLY A 139 4.54 -14.49 -3.65
CA GLY A 139 4.48 -13.05 -3.94
C GLY A 139 3.14 -12.40 -3.59
N PHE A 140 2.17 -13.18 -3.11
CA PHE A 140 0.83 -12.71 -2.81
C PHE A 140 0.42 -13.10 -1.39
N LEU A 141 -0.20 -12.16 -0.68
CA LEU A 141 -0.77 -12.43 0.64
C LEU A 141 -2.30 -12.65 0.48
N PRO A 142 -2.80 -13.85 0.80
CA PRO A 142 -4.22 -14.13 0.69
C PRO A 142 -5.05 -13.27 1.64
N LEU A 143 -6.11 -12.67 1.12
CA LEU A 143 -7.10 -12.00 1.95
C LEU A 143 -8.16 -13.03 2.40
N PRO A 144 -8.70 -12.90 3.62
CA PRO A 144 -9.82 -13.72 4.06
C PRO A 144 -10.99 -13.61 3.09
N ASN A 145 -11.78 -14.68 2.97
CA ASN A 145 -13.03 -14.60 2.22
C ASN A 145 -14.03 -13.73 3.00
N MET A 146 -14.21 -12.50 2.56
CA MET A 146 -15.09 -11.51 3.18
C MET A 146 -16.41 -11.31 2.40
N GLY A 147 -16.74 -12.26 1.50
CA GLY A 147 -17.89 -12.12 0.60
C GLY A 147 -17.67 -11.07 -0.50
N GLY A 148 -18.76 -10.56 -1.06
CA GLY A 148 -18.73 -9.50 -2.08
C GLY A 148 -18.43 -8.13 -1.46
N LEU A 149 -17.15 -7.76 -1.38
CA LEU A 149 -16.76 -6.44 -0.90
C LEU A 149 -17.09 -5.35 -1.92
N PRO A 150 -17.58 -4.18 -1.48
CA PRO A 150 -17.69 -3.00 -2.33
C PRO A 150 -16.33 -2.60 -2.93
N SER A 151 -16.31 -2.08 -4.14
CA SER A 151 -15.08 -1.63 -4.82
C SER A 151 -14.29 -0.64 -3.98
N ALA A 152 -14.96 0.27 -3.29
CA ALA A 152 -14.31 1.22 -2.38
C ALA A 152 -13.53 0.54 -1.24
N VAL A 153 -14.01 -0.58 -0.69
CA VAL A 153 -13.28 -1.34 0.33
C VAL A 153 -12.11 -2.09 -0.28
N ILE A 154 -12.28 -2.62 -1.49
CA ILE A 154 -11.19 -3.28 -2.23
C ILE A 154 -10.04 -2.29 -2.49
N GLU A 155 -10.34 -1.06 -2.90
CA GLU A 155 -9.34 0.00 -3.07
C GLU A 155 -8.60 0.31 -1.76
N GLN A 156 -9.31 0.38 -0.63
CA GLN A 156 -8.68 0.57 0.69
C GLN A 156 -7.73 -0.58 1.03
N LEU A 157 -8.10 -1.82 0.72
CA LEU A 157 -7.22 -2.98 0.90
C LEU A 157 -5.96 -2.88 0.02
N GLY A 158 -6.06 -2.29 -1.18
CA GLY A 158 -4.92 -2.04 -2.05
C GLY A 158 -3.88 -1.08 -1.46
N MET A 159 -4.26 -0.29 -0.44
CA MET A 159 -3.39 0.66 0.27
C MET A 159 -2.90 0.13 1.63
N SER A 160 -3.10 -1.15 1.93
CA SER A 160 -2.94 -1.70 3.29
C SER A 160 -1.49 -2.02 3.65
N ALA A 161 -0.60 -2.22 2.69
CA ALA A 161 0.75 -2.74 2.96
C ALA A 161 1.78 -1.64 3.30
N VAL A 162 1.55 -0.38 2.93
CA VAL A 162 2.54 0.68 3.19
C VAL A 162 2.09 1.61 4.32
N ASN A 163 1.06 2.41 4.10
CA ASN A 163 0.75 3.51 5.01
C ASN A 163 0.19 3.05 6.36
N PRO A 164 -0.79 2.13 6.45
CA PRO A 164 -1.33 1.71 7.75
C PRO A 164 -0.36 0.81 8.53
N ILE A 165 0.46 -0.01 7.84
CA ILE A 165 1.53 -0.77 8.51
C ILE A 165 2.58 0.19 9.08
N THR A 166 2.99 1.24 8.34
CA THR A 166 3.88 2.30 8.84
C THR A 166 3.31 2.94 10.10
N ALA A 167 2.04 3.35 10.09
CA ALA A 167 1.39 3.97 11.23
C ALA A 167 1.32 3.01 12.45
N LEU A 168 0.91 1.75 12.22
CA LEU A 168 0.85 0.73 13.26
C LEU A 168 2.21 0.53 13.94
N LEU A 169 3.26 0.30 13.13
CA LEU A 169 4.60 0.02 13.64
C LEU A 169 5.20 1.23 14.39
N MET A 170 4.98 2.44 13.91
CA MET A 170 5.43 3.64 14.63
C MET A 170 4.75 3.80 15.98
N LEU A 171 3.49 3.38 16.11
CA LEU A 171 2.76 3.44 17.38
C LEU A 171 3.06 2.27 18.32
N THR A 172 3.74 1.21 17.86
CA THR A 172 3.93 -0.02 18.67
C THR A 172 5.37 -0.44 18.89
N SER A 173 6.35 0.12 18.13
CA SER A 173 7.72 -0.42 18.12
C SER A 173 8.77 0.49 18.76
N PHE A 174 8.41 1.71 19.14
CA PHE A 174 9.39 2.71 19.61
C PHE A 174 9.19 3.15 21.06
N VAL A 175 7.95 3.21 21.49
CA VAL A 175 7.54 3.58 22.84
C VAL A 175 6.38 2.68 23.24
N ASP A 176 6.39 2.20 24.47
CA ASP A 176 5.25 1.50 25.06
C ASP A 176 4.19 2.53 25.46
N LEU A 177 3.23 2.75 24.55
CA LEU A 177 2.22 3.79 24.69
C LEU A 177 1.03 3.30 25.51
N ASN A 178 0.67 4.06 26.54
CA ASN A 178 -0.51 3.83 27.37
C ASN A 178 -1.65 4.78 27.01
N GLU A 179 -2.87 4.39 27.33
CA GLU A 179 -4.06 5.22 27.21
C GLU A 179 -3.87 6.58 27.89
N GLY A 180 -4.36 7.64 27.28
CA GLY A 180 -4.28 9.02 27.76
C GLY A 180 -2.97 9.73 27.46
N GLN A 181 -1.90 9.04 27.05
CA GLN A 181 -0.63 9.69 26.72
C GLN A 181 -0.71 10.49 25.42
N TRP A 182 0.06 11.58 25.34
CA TRP A 182 0.15 12.44 24.18
C TRP A 182 1.27 12.02 23.24
N ILE A 183 0.91 11.98 21.95
CA ILE A 183 1.86 11.92 20.84
C ILE A 183 1.68 13.13 19.93
N VAL A 184 2.72 13.49 19.17
CA VAL A 184 2.65 14.55 18.15
C VAL A 184 3.11 14.01 16.81
N GLN A 185 2.49 14.45 15.73
CA GLN A 185 2.93 14.10 14.38
C GLN A 185 2.95 15.30 13.43
N SER A 186 3.93 15.33 12.51
CA SER A 186 3.93 16.24 11.36
C SER A 186 3.16 15.64 10.17
N ALA A 187 2.85 16.47 9.17
CA ALA A 187 2.11 16.07 7.97
C ALA A 187 0.85 15.23 8.29
N ALA A 188 0.09 15.64 9.31
CA ALA A 188 -1.05 14.88 9.85
C ALA A 188 -2.17 14.64 8.83
N ASN A 189 -2.28 15.47 7.80
CA ASN A 189 -3.21 15.30 6.68
C ASN A 189 -2.71 14.34 5.58
N SER A 190 -1.54 13.70 5.76
CA SER A 190 -1.10 12.60 4.89
C SER A 190 -1.86 11.31 5.17
N ALA A 191 -1.75 10.33 4.26
CA ALA A 191 -2.38 9.02 4.49
C ALA A 191 -1.84 8.34 5.77
N VAL A 192 -0.52 8.38 6.01
CA VAL A 192 0.07 7.85 7.26
C VAL A 192 -0.48 8.60 8.46
N GLY A 193 -0.52 9.95 8.40
CA GLY A 193 -1.04 10.77 9.49
C GLY A 193 -2.49 10.46 9.82
N GLY A 194 -3.34 10.25 8.80
CA GLY A 194 -4.72 9.84 8.99
C GLY A 194 -4.84 8.46 9.67
N TYR A 195 -4.00 7.50 9.29
CA TYR A 195 -3.97 6.19 9.97
C TYR A 195 -3.43 6.28 11.40
N VAL A 196 -2.44 7.13 11.66
CA VAL A 196 -1.95 7.38 13.04
C VAL A 196 -3.09 7.89 13.92
N ILE A 197 -3.86 8.89 13.46
CA ILE A 197 -5.03 9.42 14.19
C ILE A 197 -6.02 8.30 14.51
N GLN A 198 -6.43 7.53 13.50
CA GLN A 198 -7.43 6.49 13.65
C GLN A 198 -6.98 5.35 14.56
N LEU A 199 -5.72 4.91 14.45
CA LEU A 199 -5.13 3.86 15.29
C LEU A 199 -4.90 4.36 16.74
N ALA A 200 -4.45 5.60 16.93
CA ALA A 200 -4.29 6.21 18.24
C ALA A 200 -5.64 6.28 18.98
N LYS A 201 -6.69 6.73 18.28
CA LYS A 201 -8.06 6.77 18.82
C LYS A 201 -8.52 5.40 19.31
N GLN A 202 -8.27 4.32 18.57
CA GLN A 202 -8.63 2.95 18.97
C GLN A 202 -7.94 2.51 20.28
N ARG A 203 -6.84 3.14 20.63
CA ARG A 203 -6.02 2.82 21.80
C ARG A 203 -6.15 3.86 22.92
N GLY A 204 -7.03 4.84 22.78
CA GLY A 204 -7.18 5.93 23.74
C GLY A 204 -5.95 6.84 23.87
N ILE A 205 -5.06 6.86 22.84
CA ILE A 205 -3.87 7.70 22.78
C ILE A 205 -4.27 9.05 22.21
N LYS A 206 -3.88 10.13 22.90
CA LYS A 206 -4.15 11.50 22.50
C LYS A 206 -3.17 11.99 21.45
N THR A 207 -3.67 12.70 20.43
CA THR A 207 -2.87 13.12 19.27
C THR A 207 -2.81 14.62 19.10
N ILE A 208 -1.61 15.15 18.84
CA ILE A 208 -1.37 16.51 18.36
C ILE A 208 -0.97 16.39 16.90
N ASN A 209 -1.72 17.04 16.03
CA ASN A 209 -1.67 16.85 14.60
C ASN A 209 -1.19 18.13 13.92
N VAL A 210 0.08 18.16 13.52
CA VAL A 210 0.71 19.35 12.96
C VAL A 210 0.55 19.36 11.44
N VAL A 211 0.03 20.46 10.92
CA VAL A 211 -0.18 20.72 9.50
C VAL A 211 0.49 22.02 9.09
N ARG A 212 0.76 22.22 7.79
CA ARG A 212 1.44 23.43 7.28
C ARG A 212 0.51 24.56 6.88
N ARG A 213 -0.82 24.33 6.84
CA ARG A 213 -1.82 25.30 6.37
C ARG A 213 -3.12 25.20 7.18
N GLU A 214 -3.86 26.28 7.20
CA GLU A 214 -5.21 26.32 7.76
C GLU A 214 -6.23 25.49 6.95
N GLY A 215 -7.43 25.32 7.51
CA GLY A 215 -8.56 24.67 6.85
C GLY A 215 -8.57 23.14 6.91
N LEU A 216 -7.63 22.50 7.62
CA LEU A 216 -7.54 21.05 7.73
C LEU A 216 -8.05 20.49 9.08
N ALA A 217 -8.38 21.38 10.02
CA ALA A 217 -8.72 20.95 11.39
C ALA A 217 -10.01 20.13 11.44
N GLU A 218 -11.08 20.57 10.78
CA GLU A 218 -12.37 19.89 10.78
C GLU A 218 -12.25 18.46 10.25
N GLU A 219 -11.55 18.28 9.13
CA GLU A 219 -11.31 16.97 8.51
C GLU A 219 -10.55 16.03 9.46
N LEU A 220 -9.48 16.51 10.09
CA LEU A 220 -8.66 15.70 10.99
C LEU A 220 -9.41 15.38 12.30
N MET A 221 -10.16 16.32 12.85
CA MET A 221 -11.03 16.10 14.01
C MET A 221 -12.10 15.04 13.71
N ALA A 222 -12.69 15.06 12.52
CA ALA A 222 -13.64 14.04 12.09
C ALA A 222 -13.01 12.63 12.03
N LYS A 223 -11.71 12.52 11.74
CA LYS A 223 -10.95 11.25 11.79
C LYS A 223 -10.60 10.83 13.23
N GLY A 224 -10.77 11.72 14.21
CA GLY A 224 -10.53 11.47 15.63
C GLY A 224 -9.26 12.12 16.19
N ALA A 225 -8.74 13.16 15.53
CA ALA A 225 -7.68 13.98 16.09
C ALA A 225 -8.16 14.71 17.35
N ASP A 226 -7.28 14.84 18.38
CA ASP A 226 -7.62 15.59 19.59
C ASP A 226 -7.26 17.07 19.46
N VAL A 227 -6.10 17.36 18.86
CA VAL A 227 -5.60 18.72 18.64
C VAL A 227 -5.02 18.84 17.22
N VAL A 228 -5.29 19.96 16.56
CA VAL A 228 -4.69 20.29 15.27
C VAL A 228 -3.99 21.63 15.39
N LEU A 229 -2.70 21.70 15.06
CA LEU A 229 -1.86 22.89 15.14
C LEU A 229 -1.20 23.17 13.78
N ILE A 230 -0.89 24.45 13.55
CA ILE A 230 -0.13 24.86 12.36
C ILE A 230 1.37 24.92 12.72
N ASP A 231 2.20 24.34 11.85
CA ASP A 231 3.64 24.38 12.03
C ASP A 231 4.19 25.80 12.01
N GLY A 232 4.96 26.15 13.03
CA GLY A 232 5.51 27.49 13.19
C GLY A 232 6.56 27.58 14.30
N PRO A 233 7.26 28.71 14.42
CA PRO A 233 8.35 28.90 15.38
C PRO A 233 7.95 28.65 16.84
N ASP A 234 6.70 28.91 17.20
CA ASP A 234 6.12 28.76 18.55
C ASP A 234 5.42 27.40 18.77
N LEU A 235 5.62 26.42 17.88
CA LEU A 235 4.93 25.14 17.92
C LEU A 235 5.10 24.42 19.27
N ALA A 236 6.29 24.42 19.87
CA ALA A 236 6.53 23.77 21.16
C ALA A 236 5.69 24.39 22.28
N ASP A 237 5.53 25.72 22.31
CA ASP A 237 4.70 26.43 23.27
C ASP A 237 3.21 26.18 23.02
N GLN A 238 2.79 26.09 21.77
CA GLN A 238 1.40 25.72 21.42
C GLN A 238 1.09 24.31 21.92
N ILE A 239 2.00 23.35 21.72
CA ILE A 239 1.87 21.98 22.19
C ILE A 239 1.77 21.95 23.73
N ALA A 240 2.66 22.64 24.44
CA ALA A 240 2.62 22.70 25.90
C ALA A 240 1.28 23.26 26.43
N ARG A 241 0.74 24.29 25.78
CA ARG A 241 -0.59 24.83 26.14
C ARG A 241 -1.70 23.82 25.85
N ALA A 242 -1.65 23.17 24.70
CA ALA A 242 -2.69 22.22 24.28
C ALA A 242 -2.75 20.96 25.16
N THR A 243 -1.61 20.52 25.68
CA THR A 243 -1.52 19.36 26.60
C THR A 243 -1.75 19.71 28.04
N GLY A 244 -1.88 21.02 28.40
CA GLY A 244 -1.90 21.46 29.79
C GLY A 244 -0.57 21.20 30.52
N GLY A 245 0.52 21.08 29.80
CA GLY A 245 1.85 20.75 30.34
C GLY A 245 2.12 19.26 30.49
N GLU A 246 1.18 18.38 30.15
CA GLU A 246 1.44 16.93 30.13
C GLU A 246 2.52 16.59 29.07
N PRO A 247 3.41 15.62 29.37
CA PRO A 247 4.53 15.31 28.50
C PRO A 247 4.06 14.63 27.19
N VAL A 248 4.64 15.06 26.06
CA VAL A 248 4.56 14.33 24.80
C VAL A 248 5.64 13.26 24.80
N VAL A 249 5.26 11.99 24.66
CA VAL A 249 6.18 10.85 24.79
C VAL A 249 6.72 10.34 23.45
N LEU A 250 6.01 10.61 22.34
CA LEU A 250 6.39 10.20 21.01
C LEU A 250 6.09 11.30 19.99
N ALA A 251 7.07 11.61 19.14
CA ALA A 251 6.91 12.46 17.96
C ALA A 251 7.15 11.64 16.68
N LEU A 252 6.28 11.81 15.67
CA LEU A 252 6.38 11.15 14.39
C LEU A 252 6.59 12.21 13.29
N ASP A 253 7.73 12.16 12.62
CA ASP A 253 8.08 13.18 11.64
C ASP A 253 8.24 12.62 10.21
N ALA A 254 7.44 13.19 9.29
CA ALA A 254 7.50 12.95 7.86
C ALA A 254 8.19 14.08 7.08
N VAL A 255 8.47 15.22 7.71
CA VAL A 255 8.82 16.48 7.04
C VAL A 255 10.31 16.75 7.01
N GLY A 256 11.00 16.52 8.13
CA GLY A 256 12.40 16.91 8.29
C GLY A 256 12.59 18.42 8.51
N GLY A 257 13.83 18.89 8.33
CA GLY A 257 14.17 20.30 8.46
C GLY A 257 13.78 20.92 9.81
N ASP A 258 13.26 22.14 9.81
CA ASP A 258 12.88 22.87 11.02
C ASP A 258 11.69 22.24 11.76
N THR A 259 10.77 21.59 11.04
CA THR A 259 9.64 20.87 11.66
C THR A 259 10.12 19.78 12.61
N TYR A 260 11.10 18.99 12.19
CA TYR A 260 11.71 17.98 13.05
C TYR A 260 12.25 18.57 14.33
N THR A 261 12.98 19.68 14.23
CA THR A 261 13.57 20.38 15.39
C THR A 261 12.49 20.90 16.33
N ARG A 262 11.40 21.49 15.79
CA ARG A 262 10.26 21.97 16.59
C ARG A 262 9.55 20.84 17.33
N LEU A 263 9.31 19.71 16.65
CA LEU A 263 8.74 18.51 17.27
C LEU A 263 9.65 17.94 18.36
N THR A 264 10.98 17.89 18.12
CA THR A 264 11.96 17.44 19.12
C THR A 264 11.89 18.31 20.37
N ASN A 265 11.78 19.64 20.21
CA ASN A 265 11.73 20.59 21.33
C ASN A 265 10.44 20.46 22.17
N SER A 266 9.37 19.90 21.62
CA SER A 266 8.09 19.70 22.33
C SER A 266 8.04 18.42 23.17
N LEU A 267 9.04 17.52 23.04
CA LEU A 267 9.06 16.25 23.76
C LEU A 267 9.32 16.43 25.26
N GLY A 268 8.65 15.59 26.04
CA GLY A 268 8.92 15.40 27.46
C GLY A 268 10.23 14.66 27.73
N TYR A 269 10.56 14.46 29.03
CA TYR A 269 11.71 13.68 29.41
C TYR A 269 11.64 12.25 28.92
N SER A 270 12.74 11.71 28.38
CA SER A 270 12.85 10.39 27.72
C SER A 270 11.94 10.19 26.52
N GLY A 271 11.37 11.26 25.94
CA GLY A 271 10.56 11.20 24.74
C GLY A 271 11.35 10.72 23.52
N THR A 272 10.65 10.13 22.56
CA THR A 272 11.26 9.62 21.34
C THR A 272 10.71 10.35 20.12
N ILE A 273 11.59 10.80 19.21
CA ILE A 273 11.20 11.23 17.87
C ILE A 273 11.56 10.17 16.85
N VAL A 274 10.63 9.85 15.95
CA VAL A 274 10.79 8.90 14.85
C VAL A 274 10.68 9.63 13.52
N ALA A 275 11.79 9.74 12.79
CA ALA A 275 11.80 10.24 11.42
C ALA A 275 11.47 9.09 10.45
N TYR A 276 10.44 9.26 9.61
CA TYR A 276 10.05 8.27 8.60
C TYR A 276 9.90 8.85 7.19
N GLY A 277 10.13 10.16 7.05
CA GLY A 277 10.09 10.85 5.76
C GLY A 277 10.93 12.13 5.77
N MET A 278 11.11 12.73 4.59
CA MET A 278 11.83 13.99 4.36
C MET A 278 11.09 14.86 3.33
N LEU A 279 9.81 15.11 3.54
CA LEU A 279 8.96 15.82 2.57
C LEU A 279 9.44 17.26 2.27
N SER A 280 10.18 17.88 3.20
CA SER A 280 10.80 19.20 2.96
C SER A 280 12.04 19.15 2.06
N GLY A 281 12.62 17.97 1.83
CA GLY A 281 13.92 17.80 1.18
C GLY A 281 15.10 18.40 1.96
N LYS A 282 14.89 18.87 3.19
CA LYS A 282 15.91 19.52 4.03
C LYS A 282 16.35 18.59 5.17
N PRO A 283 17.66 18.53 5.47
CA PRO A 283 18.15 17.80 6.63
C PRO A 283 17.64 18.47 7.92
N ALA A 284 17.37 17.65 8.94
CA ALA A 284 16.98 18.12 10.25
C ALA A 284 18.20 18.49 11.09
N SER A 285 18.06 19.52 11.95
CA SER A 285 19.06 19.84 12.95
C SER A 285 18.75 19.13 14.27
N LEU A 286 19.74 18.42 14.81
CA LEU A 286 19.62 17.78 16.09
C LEU A 286 19.86 18.78 17.22
N ASN A 287 18.88 18.95 18.11
CA ASN A 287 19.07 19.72 19.35
C ASN A 287 19.72 18.85 20.41
N THR A 288 21.05 18.96 20.51
CA THR A 288 21.83 18.18 21.50
C THR A 288 21.47 18.48 22.96
N GLY A 289 20.99 19.70 23.26
CA GLY A 289 20.46 20.03 24.58
C GLY A 289 19.27 19.17 24.97
N MET A 290 18.35 18.90 24.05
CA MET A 290 17.23 17.99 24.29
C MET A 290 17.72 16.56 24.55
N THR A 291 18.71 16.09 23.80
CA THR A 291 19.30 14.76 23.99
C THR A 291 19.98 14.64 25.34
N ILE A 292 20.77 15.68 25.79
CA ILE A 292 21.52 15.64 27.04
C ILE A 292 20.61 15.84 28.26
N PHE A 293 19.78 16.90 28.23
CA PHE A 293 19.05 17.35 29.42
C PHE A 293 17.67 16.75 29.59
N LYS A 294 17.10 16.23 28.49
CA LYS A 294 15.79 15.57 28.52
C LYS A 294 15.82 14.10 28.04
N ASP A 295 17.00 13.52 27.81
CA ASP A 295 17.18 12.14 27.34
C ASP A 295 16.30 11.86 26.08
N VAL A 296 16.15 12.84 25.18
CA VAL A 296 15.35 12.65 23.98
C VAL A 296 16.06 11.69 23.03
N ARG A 297 15.33 10.68 22.55
CA ARG A 297 15.83 9.63 21.67
C ARG A 297 15.46 9.93 20.22
N ASN A 298 16.45 9.93 19.34
CA ASN A 298 16.28 10.17 17.91
C ASN A 298 16.36 8.84 17.17
N ARG A 299 15.31 8.46 16.45
CA ARG A 299 15.18 7.19 15.74
C ARG A 299 14.74 7.41 14.30
N GLY A 300 15.13 6.52 13.42
CA GLY A 300 14.60 6.44 12.06
C GLY A 300 13.72 5.21 11.91
N PHE A 301 12.72 5.31 11.04
CA PHE A 301 11.90 4.19 10.64
C PHE A 301 11.84 4.08 9.12
N TRP A 302 12.18 2.91 8.60
CA TRP A 302 12.08 2.58 7.19
C TRP A 302 11.34 1.26 7.01
N LEU A 303 10.14 1.32 6.46
CA LEU A 303 9.25 0.16 6.33
C LEU A 303 9.87 -0.96 5.49
N GLN A 304 10.59 -0.63 4.40
CA GLN A 304 11.25 -1.64 3.59
C GLN A 304 12.22 -2.48 4.42
N LYS A 305 13.02 -1.82 5.30
CA LYS A 305 13.93 -2.54 6.19
C LYS A 305 13.20 -3.46 7.17
N TRP A 306 12.04 -3.01 7.66
CA TRP A 306 11.21 -3.87 8.49
C TRP A 306 10.71 -5.09 7.70
N TYR A 307 10.25 -4.94 6.46
CA TYR A 307 9.84 -6.07 5.63
C TYR A 307 10.97 -7.07 5.35
N GLU A 308 12.22 -6.60 5.25
CA GLU A 308 13.39 -7.46 5.06
C GLU A 308 13.76 -8.26 6.32
N THR A 309 13.56 -7.68 7.51
CA THR A 309 14.08 -8.22 8.77
C THR A 309 13.04 -8.84 9.69
N ALA A 310 11.77 -8.47 9.55
CA ALA A 310 10.69 -8.99 10.37
C ALA A 310 10.40 -10.48 10.07
N SER A 311 10.07 -11.22 11.10
CA SER A 311 9.61 -12.60 10.98
C SER A 311 8.28 -12.68 10.21
N MET A 312 7.94 -13.86 9.69
CA MET A 312 6.62 -14.09 9.09
C MET A 312 5.49 -13.92 10.11
N GLU A 313 5.73 -14.28 11.36
CA GLU A 313 4.78 -14.10 12.47
C GLU A 313 4.49 -12.60 12.71
N ASP A 314 5.52 -11.76 12.76
CA ASP A 314 5.36 -10.31 12.92
C ASP A 314 4.58 -9.69 11.76
N LYS A 315 4.89 -10.11 10.51
CA LYS A 315 4.17 -9.68 9.32
C LYS A 315 2.70 -10.09 9.37
N GLN A 316 2.43 -11.34 9.70
CA GLN A 316 1.06 -11.85 9.85
C GLN A 316 0.30 -11.14 10.98
N ALA A 317 0.96 -10.87 12.11
CA ALA A 317 0.38 -10.13 13.21
C ALA A 317 0.03 -8.69 12.83
N ALA A 318 0.89 -8.01 12.07
CA ALA A 318 0.65 -6.66 11.59
C ALA A 318 -0.55 -6.60 10.62
N PHE A 319 -0.55 -7.45 9.59
CA PHE A 319 -1.67 -7.53 8.64
C PHE A 319 -2.96 -8.02 9.31
N GLY A 320 -2.87 -8.97 10.25
CA GLY A 320 -4.01 -9.47 11.04
C GLY A 320 -4.71 -8.37 11.84
N LYS A 321 -3.98 -7.33 12.27
CA LYS A 321 -4.56 -6.14 12.92
C LYS A 321 -5.16 -5.15 11.91
N ILE A 322 -4.50 -4.91 10.79
CA ILE A 322 -4.88 -3.85 9.84
C ILE A 322 -6.04 -4.26 8.93
N ILE A 323 -6.00 -5.46 8.36
CA ILE A 323 -6.99 -5.89 7.35
C ILE A 323 -8.44 -5.85 7.87
N PRO A 324 -8.77 -6.37 9.06
CA PRO A 324 -10.14 -6.29 9.59
C PRO A 324 -10.61 -4.84 9.82
N LEU A 325 -9.72 -3.95 10.27
CA LEU A 325 -10.06 -2.55 10.50
C LEU A 325 -10.33 -1.80 9.19
N ILE A 326 -9.60 -2.13 8.12
CA ILE A 326 -9.88 -1.60 6.78
C ILE A 326 -11.19 -2.18 6.23
N ALA A 327 -11.38 -3.49 6.33
CA ALA A 327 -12.57 -4.16 5.80
C ALA A 327 -13.87 -3.67 6.44
N THR A 328 -13.81 -3.28 7.71
CA THR A 328 -14.96 -2.72 8.46
C THR A 328 -15.09 -1.19 8.34
N GLY A 329 -14.17 -0.53 7.62
CA GLY A 329 -14.16 0.93 7.42
C GLY A 329 -13.72 1.74 8.66
N VAL A 330 -13.19 1.10 9.70
CA VAL A 330 -12.58 1.77 10.86
C VAL A 330 -11.29 2.49 10.44
N LEU A 331 -10.48 1.84 9.61
CA LEU A 331 -9.32 2.46 8.97
C LEU A 331 -9.62 2.76 7.51
N LYS A 332 -9.45 4.01 7.12
CA LYS A 332 -9.61 4.45 5.73
C LYS A 332 -8.72 5.64 5.41
N ALA A 333 -8.26 5.70 4.17
CA ALA A 333 -7.64 6.88 3.59
C ALA A 333 -8.58 7.52 2.56
N ASP A 334 -8.51 8.84 2.42
CA ASP A 334 -9.22 9.52 1.35
C ASP A 334 -8.57 9.19 0.00
N VAL A 335 -9.40 9.09 -1.04
CA VAL A 335 -8.97 8.87 -2.42
C VAL A 335 -9.24 10.13 -3.21
N ASP A 336 -8.16 10.74 -3.71
CA ASP A 336 -8.22 11.98 -4.50
C ASP A 336 -8.68 11.69 -5.93
N SER A 337 -8.07 10.71 -6.57
CA SER A 337 -8.33 10.42 -7.98
C SER A 337 -7.94 8.98 -8.36
N ARG A 338 -8.51 8.51 -9.47
CA ARG A 338 -8.28 7.19 -10.05
C ARG A 338 -7.87 7.35 -11.49
N PHE A 339 -6.88 6.57 -11.93
CA PHE A 339 -6.37 6.59 -13.30
C PHE A 339 -6.20 5.17 -13.82
N ALA A 340 -6.46 4.97 -15.11
CA ALA A 340 -6.07 3.75 -15.79
C ALA A 340 -4.54 3.65 -15.93
N VAL A 341 -4.01 2.46 -16.19
CA VAL A 341 -2.57 2.26 -16.45
C VAL A 341 -2.08 3.15 -17.60
N GLY A 342 -2.93 3.33 -18.64
CA GLY A 342 -2.62 4.19 -19.78
C GLY A 342 -2.39 5.65 -19.46
N ASP A 343 -2.93 6.13 -18.33
CA ASP A 343 -2.88 7.53 -17.92
C ASP A 343 -1.78 7.80 -16.87
N ILE A 344 -0.78 6.93 -16.78
CA ILE A 344 0.22 6.95 -15.72
C ILE A 344 0.95 8.30 -15.58
N LYS A 345 1.25 8.98 -16.67
CA LYS A 345 1.91 10.29 -16.62
C LYS A 345 1.05 11.35 -15.93
N ALA A 346 -0.25 11.36 -16.21
CA ALA A 346 -1.20 12.21 -15.49
C ALA A 346 -1.33 11.80 -14.02
N ALA A 347 -1.34 10.51 -13.72
CA ALA A 347 -1.43 9.98 -12.37
C ALA A 347 -0.22 10.38 -11.50
N VAL A 348 1.01 10.20 -11.99
CA VAL A 348 2.22 10.60 -11.25
C VAL A 348 2.33 12.11 -11.13
N THR A 349 1.91 12.87 -12.15
CA THR A 349 1.81 14.33 -12.08
C THR A 349 0.85 14.75 -10.98
N ARG A 350 -0.37 14.19 -10.94
CA ARG A 350 -1.35 14.47 -9.89
C ARG A 350 -0.81 14.08 -8.51
N ALA A 351 -0.14 12.93 -8.42
CA ALA A 351 0.43 12.44 -7.17
C ALA A 351 1.58 13.32 -6.64
N ALA A 352 2.28 14.05 -7.50
CA ALA A 352 3.34 14.99 -7.12
C ALA A 352 2.81 16.37 -6.71
N GLN A 353 1.58 16.74 -7.11
CA GLN A 353 1.01 18.05 -6.82
C GLN A 353 0.66 18.26 -5.35
N ASP A 354 0.81 19.48 -4.88
CA ASP A 354 0.27 19.95 -3.62
C ASP A 354 -1.27 20.10 -3.68
N GLY A 355 -1.89 20.15 -2.50
CA GLY A 355 -3.33 20.40 -2.40
C GLY A 355 -4.22 19.22 -2.75
N ARG A 356 -3.65 18.02 -2.92
CA ARG A 356 -4.44 16.78 -3.04
C ARG A 356 -5.23 16.53 -1.75
N ASN A 357 -6.42 15.99 -1.92
CA ASN A 357 -7.20 15.48 -0.80
C ASN A 357 -7.27 13.95 -0.86
N GLY A 358 -6.16 13.29 -0.57
CA GLY A 358 -6.09 11.83 -0.52
C GLY A 358 -5.06 11.19 -1.46
N LYS A 359 -5.25 9.90 -1.68
CA LYS A 359 -4.38 9.04 -2.49
C LYS A 359 -4.78 9.07 -3.96
N VAL A 360 -3.78 9.05 -4.82
CA VAL A 360 -3.96 8.75 -6.25
C VAL A 360 -3.83 7.25 -6.44
N LEU A 361 -4.81 6.65 -7.11
CA LEU A 361 -4.85 5.21 -7.38
C LEU A 361 -4.70 4.93 -8.87
N ILE A 362 -3.98 3.87 -9.18
CA ILE A 362 -4.02 3.20 -10.47
C ILE A 362 -5.08 2.09 -10.36
N VAL A 363 -6.12 2.19 -11.17
CA VAL A 363 -7.22 1.23 -11.26
C VAL A 363 -7.26 0.78 -12.72
N PRO A 364 -6.66 -0.37 -13.07
CA PRO A 364 -6.44 -0.77 -14.47
C PRO A 364 -7.70 -0.89 -15.30
N ASN A 365 -8.80 -1.24 -14.67
CA ASN A 365 -10.10 -1.42 -15.32
C ASN A 365 -11.11 -0.44 -14.70
N VAL A 366 -10.93 0.87 -14.96
CA VAL A 366 -11.98 1.87 -14.69
C VAL A 366 -13.05 1.63 -15.77
N GLU A 367 -14.14 1.00 -15.37
CA GLU A 367 -15.37 0.93 -16.21
C GLU A 367 -16.10 2.28 -16.18
#